data_ce53ca7161ce6a484a15cea515ffc4ad
#
_entry.id   ce53ca7161ce6a484a15cea515ffc4ad
#
_cell.length_a   1.000
_cell.length_b   1.000
_cell.length_c   1.000
_cell.angle_alpha   90.00
_cell.angle_beta   90.00
_cell.angle_gamma   90.00
#
_symmetry.space_group_name_H-M   'P 1'
#
loop_
_entity.id
_entity.type
_entity.pdbx_description
1 polymer ?
#
loop_
_entity_poly.entity_id
_entity_poly.type
_entity_poly.pdbx_seq_one_letter_code
_entity_poly.pdbx_strand_id
1 'polypeptide(L)'
;IFSELAVKTPGIEAPIFALSGGNQQKVVMARALLSEPGLIIADEPTQGVDVGARFEIYRILREVSEAGTPVVVNSSDAVELEGLCDKVVVLSRGHVVEILEGDDVTEERIVAAAVGAETHGDSSSTVAQPSTGSRWRDLLRSDNAPAVPLAIVTVLLGLYVYGQNENFFSVYNIYNILLLATALGFIAMGQTVALL
;
A
#
# COMPACT_ATOMS: atom_id res chain seq x y z
N ILE A 1 -23.79 9.45 -20.95
CA ILE A 1 -22.63 9.20 -20.07
C ILE A 1 -23.05 8.59 -18.74
N PHE A 2 -23.91 9.20 -17.91
CA PHE A 2 -24.33 8.60 -16.64
C PHE A 2 -25.05 7.26 -16.81
N SER A 3 -25.87 7.09 -17.85
CA SER A 3 -26.52 5.81 -18.18
C SER A 3 -25.55 4.78 -18.75
N GLU A 4 -24.52 5.17 -19.46
CA GLU A 4 -23.47 4.31 -20.03
C GLU A 4 -22.53 3.81 -18.92
N LEU A 5 -22.23 4.65 -17.92
CA LEU A 5 -21.43 4.29 -16.76
C LEU A 5 -22.23 3.55 -15.66
N ALA A 6 -23.52 3.32 -15.89
CA ALA A 6 -24.41 2.64 -14.96
C ALA A 6 -24.34 3.16 -13.52
N VAL A 7 -24.23 4.49 -13.34
CA VAL A 7 -24.19 5.14 -12.03
C VAL A 7 -25.55 4.99 -11.34
N LYS A 8 -25.56 4.28 -10.21
CA LYS A 8 -26.77 4.13 -9.38
C LYS A 8 -26.90 5.33 -8.46
N THR A 9 -27.87 6.20 -8.72
CA THR A 9 -28.13 7.42 -7.95
C THR A 9 -29.63 7.58 -7.70
N PRO A 10 -30.04 8.15 -6.55
CA PRO A 10 -31.44 8.50 -6.30
C PRO A 10 -31.95 9.66 -7.19
N GLY A 11 -31.04 10.43 -7.77
CA GLY A 11 -31.36 11.53 -8.67
C GLY A 11 -30.12 12.35 -9.00
N ILE A 12 -30.22 13.20 -10.04
CA ILE A 12 -29.12 14.03 -10.55
C ILE A 12 -28.67 15.10 -9.54
N GLU A 13 -29.57 15.50 -8.65
CA GLU A 13 -29.32 16.48 -7.59
C GLU A 13 -28.76 15.83 -6.31
N ALA A 14 -28.57 14.51 -6.30
CA ALA A 14 -28.05 13.81 -5.13
C ALA A 14 -26.61 14.23 -4.86
N PRO A 15 -26.25 14.59 -3.62
CA PRO A 15 -24.87 14.92 -3.28
C PRO A 15 -23.99 13.66 -3.39
N ILE A 16 -22.74 13.82 -3.83
CA ILE A 16 -21.83 12.71 -4.14
C ILE A 16 -21.62 11.77 -2.93
N PHE A 17 -21.58 12.30 -1.73
CA PHE A 17 -21.40 11.53 -0.49
C PHE A 17 -22.61 10.61 -0.15
N ALA A 18 -23.76 10.80 -0.81
CA ALA A 18 -24.91 9.90 -0.68
C ALA A 18 -24.79 8.65 -1.57
N LEU A 19 -23.78 8.60 -2.43
CA LEU A 19 -23.52 7.46 -3.31
C LEU A 19 -22.55 6.47 -2.64
N SER A 20 -22.64 5.18 -3.05
CA SER A 20 -21.61 4.19 -2.69
C SER A 20 -20.27 4.57 -3.28
N GLY A 21 -19.17 4.09 -2.67
CA GLY A 21 -17.79 4.38 -3.14
C GLY A 21 -17.59 4.11 -4.63
N GLY A 22 -18.06 2.97 -5.13
CA GLY A 22 -17.99 2.65 -6.55
C GLY A 22 -18.78 3.61 -7.46
N ASN A 23 -19.95 4.11 -7.01
CA ASN A 23 -20.70 5.10 -7.77
C ASN A 23 -20.03 6.50 -7.69
N GLN A 24 -19.40 6.85 -6.56
CA GLN A 24 -18.60 8.06 -6.46
C GLN A 24 -17.43 8.02 -7.45
N GLN A 25 -16.70 6.89 -7.52
CA GLN A 25 -15.59 6.70 -8.45
C GLN A 25 -16.03 6.83 -9.91
N LYS A 26 -17.16 6.22 -10.29
CA LYS A 26 -17.75 6.36 -11.61
C LYS A 26 -18.11 7.80 -11.97
N VAL A 27 -18.60 8.59 -11.00
CA VAL A 27 -18.89 10.02 -11.21
C VAL A 27 -17.60 10.81 -11.46
N VAL A 28 -16.52 10.51 -10.72
CA VAL A 28 -15.21 11.13 -10.94
C VAL A 28 -14.69 10.79 -12.34
N MET A 29 -14.80 9.52 -12.77
CA MET A 29 -14.41 9.09 -14.11
C MET A 29 -15.26 9.77 -15.20
N ALA A 30 -16.60 9.81 -15.00
CA ALA A 30 -17.49 10.51 -15.92
C ALA A 30 -17.09 11.98 -16.13
N ARG A 31 -16.73 12.65 -15.04
CA ARG A 31 -16.25 14.04 -15.10
C ARG A 31 -14.94 14.17 -15.89
N ALA A 32 -14.00 13.24 -15.71
CA ALA A 32 -12.75 13.22 -16.47
C ALA A 32 -13.01 12.96 -17.95
N LEU A 33 -13.86 12.01 -18.31
CA LEU A 33 -14.19 11.64 -19.68
C LEU A 33 -14.93 12.74 -20.44
N LEU A 34 -15.78 13.53 -19.73
CA LEU A 34 -16.50 14.66 -20.33
C LEU A 34 -15.58 15.78 -20.84
N SER A 35 -14.34 15.85 -20.40
CA SER A 35 -13.34 16.81 -20.88
C SER A 35 -12.63 16.36 -22.15
N GLU A 36 -13.00 15.20 -22.73
CA GLU A 36 -12.38 14.61 -23.92
C GLU A 36 -10.84 14.61 -23.84
N PRO A 37 -10.26 13.97 -22.82
CA PRO A 37 -8.82 14.04 -22.58
C PRO A 37 -8.05 13.26 -23.65
N GLY A 38 -6.87 13.76 -24.03
CA GLY A 38 -5.95 13.04 -24.93
C GLY A 38 -5.16 11.91 -24.23
N LEU A 39 -5.21 11.83 -22.89
CA LEU A 39 -4.57 10.82 -22.04
C LEU A 39 -5.31 10.77 -20.71
N ILE A 40 -5.53 9.57 -20.19
CA ILE A 40 -6.06 9.36 -18.84
C ILE A 40 -4.96 8.76 -17.97
N ILE A 41 -4.78 9.33 -16.77
CA ILE A 41 -3.96 8.76 -15.71
C ILE A 41 -4.89 8.39 -14.56
N ALA A 42 -5.03 7.10 -14.30
CA ALA A 42 -5.84 6.55 -13.21
C ALA A 42 -4.92 6.07 -12.08
N ASP A 43 -5.00 6.75 -10.94
CA ASP A 43 -4.22 6.44 -9.76
C ASP A 43 -5.09 5.70 -8.74
N GLU A 44 -4.73 4.44 -8.45
CA GLU A 44 -5.47 3.51 -7.60
C GLU A 44 -6.99 3.52 -7.91
N PRO A 45 -7.40 3.25 -9.17
CA PRO A 45 -8.77 3.53 -9.63
C PRO A 45 -9.85 2.70 -8.94
N THR A 46 -9.49 1.59 -8.31
CA THR A 46 -10.45 0.71 -7.62
C THR A 46 -10.24 0.64 -6.11
N GLN A 47 -9.39 1.50 -5.54
CA GLN A 47 -9.15 1.51 -4.11
C GLN A 47 -10.44 1.81 -3.33
N GLY A 48 -10.76 0.94 -2.36
CA GLY A 48 -11.95 1.10 -1.51
C GLY A 48 -13.30 0.84 -2.21
N VAL A 49 -13.27 0.19 -3.38
CA VAL A 49 -14.45 -0.13 -4.18
C VAL A 49 -14.78 -1.62 -4.04
N ASP A 50 -16.08 -1.95 -4.00
CA ASP A 50 -16.53 -3.35 -4.00
C ASP A 50 -16.19 -4.09 -5.31
N VAL A 51 -16.13 -5.43 -5.24
CA VAL A 51 -15.71 -6.28 -6.36
C VAL A 51 -16.57 -6.06 -7.62
N GLY A 52 -17.88 -5.85 -7.46
CA GLY A 52 -18.78 -5.62 -8.60
C GLY A 52 -18.49 -4.31 -9.31
N ALA A 53 -18.29 -3.24 -8.55
CA ALA A 53 -17.95 -1.93 -9.09
C ALA A 53 -16.53 -1.89 -9.70
N ARG A 54 -15.60 -2.69 -9.20
CA ARG A 54 -14.24 -2.83 -9.75
C ARG A 54 -14.27 -3.28 -11.21
N PHE A 55 -15.00 -4.34 -11.53
CA PHE A 55 -15.13 -4.82 -12.91
C PHE A 55 -15.78 -3.79 -13.85
N GLU A 56 -16.73 -2.99 -13.35
CA GLU A 56 -17.33 -1.94 -14.15
C GLU A 56 -16.33 -0.81 -14.46
N ILE A 57 -15.45 -0.46 -13.50
CA ILE A 57 -14.36 0.51 -13.70
C ILE A 57 -13.36 -0.02 -14.74
N TYR A 58 -12.96 -1.29 -14.67
CA TYR A 58 -12.06 -1.90 -15.66
C TYR A 58 -12.66 -1.83 -17.07
N ARG A 59 -13.94 -2.17 -17.20
CA ARG A 59 -14.65 -2.08 -18.49
C ARG A 59 -14.61 -0.66 -19.05
N ILE A 60 -14.86 0.35 -18.22
CA ILE A 60 -14.84 1.76 -18.64
C ILE A 60 -13.45 2.16 -19.12
N LEU A 61 -12.39 1.85 -18.38
CA LEU A 61 -11.01 2.18 -18.75
C LEU A 61 -10.60 1.48 -20.04
N ARG A 62 -11.01 0.23 -20.23
CA ARG A 62 -10.73 -0.55 -21.43
C ARG A 62 -11.47 0.03 -22.65
N GLU A 63 -12.77 0.31 -22.53
CA GLU A 63 -13.57 0.93 -23.59
C GLU A 63 -12.98 2.28 -24.04
N VAL A 64 -12.48 3.08 -23.12
CA VAL A 64 -11.82 4.37 -23.41
C VAL A 64 -10.51 4.15 -24.15
N SER A 65 -9.72 3.17 -23.75
CA SER A 65 -8.46 2.82 -24.44
C SER A 65 -8.73 2.31 -25.86
N GLU A 66 -9.71 1.44 -26.04
CA GLU A 66 -10.13 0.91 -27.33
C GLU A 66 -10.68 2.01 -28.27
N ALA A 67 -11.31 3.05 -27.69
CA ALA A 67 -11.75 4.22 -28.43
C ALA A 67 -10.60 5.15 -28.89
N GLY A 68 -9.34 4.82 -28.52
CA GLY A 68 -8.13 5.51 -28.95
C GLY A 68 -7.57 6.54 -27.98
N THR A 69 -8.12 6.64 -26.76
CA THR A 69 -7.55 7.47 -25.70
C THR A 69 -6.61 6.62 -24.83
N PRO A 70 -5.29 6.86 -24.84
CA PRO A 70 -4.35 6.11 -24.00
C PRO A 70 -4.71 6.22 -22.54
N VAL A 71 -4.55 5.10 -21.81
CA VAL A 71 -4.81 5.01 -20.37
C VAL A 71 -3.56 4.52 -19.66
N VAL A 72 -3.10 5.26 -18.65
CA VAL A 72 -2.04 4.86 -17.74
C VAL A 72 -2.68 4.58 -16.39
N VAL A 73 -2.50 3.36 -15.87
CA VAL A 73 -2.99 2.95 -14.56
C VAL A 73 -1.81 2.84 -13.61
N ASN A 74 -1.88 3.52 -12.48
CA ASN A 74 -1.00 3.29 -11.34
C ASN A 74 -1.78 2.52 -10.28
N SER A 75 -1.31 1.33 -9.91
CA SER A 75 -1.95 0.48 -8.91
C SER A 75 -0.92 -0.34 -8.16
N SER A 76 -1.20 -0.59 -6.89
CA SER A 76 -0.47 -1.52 -6.03
C SER A 76 -1.04 -2.95 -6.08
N ASP A 77 -2.21 -3.14 -6.71
CA ASP A 77 -2.90 -4.43 -6.84
C ASP A 77 -2.45 -5.13 -8.15
N ALA A 78 -1.61 -6.16 -8.03
CA ALA A 78 -1.10 -6.90 -9.18
C ALA A 78 -2.21 -7.61 -9.97
N VAL A 79 -3.27 -8.07 -9.31
CA VAL A 79 -4.45 -8.67 -9.96
C VAL A 79 -5.18 -7.64 -10.83
N GLU A 80 -5.27 -6.39 -10.36
CA GLU A 80 -5.82 -5.28 -11.15
C GLU A 80 -5.00 -5.06 -12.43
N LEU A 81 -3.67 -4.99 -12.29
CA LEU A 81 -2.78 -4.75 -13.43
C LEU A 81 -2.83 -5.89 -14.45
N GLU A 82 -2.84 -7.16 -14.00
CA GLU A 82 -3.01 -8.33 -14.89
C GLU A 82 -4.34 -8.28 -15.65
N GLY A 83 -5.43 -7.93 -14.97
CA GLY A 83 -6.77 -7.92 -15.57
C GLY A 83 -7.03 -6.73 -16.51
N LEU A 84 -6.25 -5.66 -16.41
CA LEU A 84 -6.54 -4.39 -17.07
C LEU A 84 -5.49 -3.95 -18.09
N CYS A 85 -4.20 -4.25 -17.87
CA CYS A 85 -3.11 -3.65 -18.61
C CYS A 85 -2.55 -4.61 -19.68
N ASP A 86 -2.21 -4.08 -20.86
CA ASP A 86 -1.48 -4.81 -21.91
C ASP A 86 0.04 -4.73 -21.71
N LYS A 87 0.48 -3.75 -20.90
CA LYS A 87 1.88 -3.51 -20.56
C LYS A 87 1.98 -2.99 -19.12
N VAL A 88 2.87 -3.58 -18.33
CA VAL A 88 3.15 -3.18 -16.96
C VAL A 88 4.61 -2.80 -16.80
N VAL A 89 4.85 -1.63 -16.21
CA VAL A 89 6.19 -1.15 -15.85
C VAL A 89 6.31 -1.24 -14.33
N VAL A 90 7.13 -2.16 -13.86
CA VAL A 90 7.38 -2.32 -12.41
C VAL A 90 8.45 -1.33 -11.97
N LEU A 91 8.06 -0.49 -11.00
CA LEU A 91 8.93 0.55 -10.45
C LEU A 91 9.31 0.21 -9.00
N SER A 92 10.58 0.35 -8.66
CA SER A 92 11.06 0.27 -7.28
C SER A 92 12.10 1.33 -7.02
N ARG A 93 11.96 2.07 -5.92
CA ARG A 93 12.90 3.12 -5.48
C ARG A 93 13.25 4.13 -6.59
N GLY A 94 12.29 4.47 -7.44
CA GLY A 94 12.48 5.43 -8.53
C GLY A 94 13.16 4.87 -9.80
N HIS A 95 13.38 3.56 -9.87
CA HIS A 95 13.95 2.88 -11.02
C HIS A 95 12.98 1.89 -11.65
N VAL A 96 13.02 1.77 -12.97
CA VAL A 96 12.32 0.69 -13.68
C VAL A 96 13.07 -0.60 -13.43
N VAL A 97 12.37 -1.58 -12.86
CA VAL A 97 12.92 -2.91 -12.54
C VAL A 97 12.67 -3.88 -13.65
N GLU A 98 11.44 -3.92 -14.13
CA GLU A 98 11.01 -4.84 -15.19
C GLU A 98 9.90 -4.20 -16.01
N ILE A 99 9.81 -4.59 -17.28
CA ILE A 99 8.71 -4.23 -18.17
C ILE A 99 8.11 -5.53 -18.68
N LEU A 100 6.83 -5.73 -18.40
CA LEU A 100 6.06 -6.92 -18.78
C LEU A 100 5.08 -6.53 -19.90
N GLU A 101 4.93 -7.36 -20.93
CA GLU A 101 4.04 -7.10 -22.06
C GLU A 101 3.30 -8.37 -22.48
N GLY A 102 2.05 -8.22 -22.93
CA GLY A 102 1.22 -9.31 -23.43
C GLY A 102 1.04 -10.44 -22.43
N ASP A 103 1.34 -11.69 -22.83
CA ASP A 103 1.18 -12.89 -22.01
C ASP A 103 2.08 -12.94 -20.77
N ASP A 104 3.08 -12.06 -20.71
CA ASP A 104 3.97 -11.94 -19.56
C ASP A 104 3.37 -11.09 -18.43
N VAL A 105 2.27 -10.38 -18.67
CA VAL A 105 1.56 -9.59 -17.65
C VAL A 105 0.71 -10.54 -16.81
N THR A 106 1.32 -11.10 -15.76
CA THR A 106 0.66 -11.97 -14.79
C THR A 106 0.91 -11.49 -13.38
N GLU A 107 -0.06 -11.73 -12.47
CA GLU A 107 0.08 -11.38 -11.05
C GLU A 107 1.40 -11.90 -10.49
N GLU A 108 1.73 -13.18 -10.77
CA GLU A 108 2.93 -13.85 -10.26
C GLU A 108 4.21 -13.12 -10.69
N ARG A 109 4.31 -12.72 -11.97
CA ARG A 109 5.49 -12.01 -12.49
C ARG A 109 5.59 -10.59 -11.99
N ILE A 110 4.46 -9.87 -11.89
CA ILE A 110 4.41 -8.52 -11.33
C ILE A 110 4.91 -8.53 -9.89
N VAL A 111 4.38 -9.44 -9.06
CA VAL A 111 4.79 -9.57 -7.66
C VAL A 111 6.25 -10.02 -7.54
N ALA A 112 6.68 -10.99 -8.35
CA ALA A 112 8.06 -11.46 -8.34
C ALA A 112 9.05 -10.33 -8.70
N ALA A 113 8.74 -9.50 -9.70
CA ALA A 113 9.54 -8.35 -10.08
C ALA A 113 9.60 -7.29 -8.97
N ALA A 114 8.46 -6.99 -8.34
CA ALA A 114 8.37 -6.02 -7.25
C ALA A 114 9.18 -6.47 -6.04
N VAL A 115 9.05 -7.72 -5.60
CA VAL A 115 9.77 -8.30 -4.45
C VAL A 115 11.24 -8.55 -4.79
N GLY A 116 11.55 -9.04 -6.01
CA GLY A 116 12.92 -9.25 -6.48
C GLY A 116 13.76 -7.97 -6.48
N ALA A 117 13.12 -6.83 -6.75
CA ALA A 117 13.75 -5.52 -6.68
C ALA A 117 14.15 -5.11 -5.27
N GLU A 118 13.42 -5.53 -4.26
CA GLU A 118 13.77 -5.29 -2.86
C GLU A 118 15.03 -6.06 -2.46
N THR A 119 15.17 -7.30 -2.96
CA THR A 119 16.33 -8.15 -2.66
C THR A 119 17.58 -7.81 -3.46
N HIS A 120 17.45 -7.26 -4.69
CA HIS A 120 18.58 -6.88 -5.54
C HIS A 120 19.05 -5.45 -5.31
N GLY A 121 18.28 -4.60 -4.65
CA GLY A 121 18.66 -3.23 -4.27
C GLY A 121 19.84 -3.15 -3.29
N ASP A 122 20.21 -4.25 -2.65
CA ASP A 122 21.39 -4.35 -1.79
C ASP A 122 22.67 -4.83 -2.52
N SER A 123 22.58 -5.25 -3.79
CA SER A 123 23.70 -5.93 -4.47
C SER A 123 24.44 -5.09 -5.51
N SER A 124 24.00 -3.87 -5.83
CA SER A 124 24.70 -2.99 -6.80
C SER A 124 25.26 -1.71 -6.20
N SER A 125 25.78 -1.77 -4.98
CA SER A 125 26.76 -0.79 -4.51
C SER A 125 28.12 -1.43 -4.57
N THR A 126 28.86 -1.09 -5.61
CA THR A 126 30.32 -1.02 -5.74
C THR A 126 31.04 -1.47 -4.48
N VAL A 127 31.94 -2.47 -4.66
CA VAL A 127 33.02 -2.82 -3.73
C VAL A 127 33.65 -1.53 -3.16
N ALA A 128 33.11 -1.02 -2.08
CA ALA A 128 33.79 -0.09 -1.20
C ALA A 128 34.28 -0.90 -0.01
N GLN A 129 35.59 -0.88 0.19
CA GLN A 129 36.32 -1.51 1.27
C GLN A 129 35.66 -1.34 2.62
N PRO A 130 35.79 -2.30 3.54
CA PRO A 130 35.22 -2.19 4.87
C PRO A 130 35.90 -1.06 5.64
N SER A 131 35.30 0.12 5.59
CA SER A 131 35.63 1.14 6.57
C SER A 131 35.01 0.68 7.89
N THR A 132 35.84 0.39 8.86
CA THR A 132 35.55 0.16 10.28
C THR A 132 34.83 1.39 10.87
N GLY A 133 33.57 1.59 10.51
CA GLY A 133 32.79 2.76 10.90
C GLY A 133 31.35 2.41 11.17
N SER A 134 31.09 2.01 12.43
CA SER A 134 29.79 2.13 13.08
C SER A 134 28.66 1.24 12.59
N ARG A 135 28.59 0.00 13.09
CA ARG A 135 27.41 -0.88 13.12
C ARG A 135 26.12 -0.18 13.57
N TRP A 136 26.24 0.95 14.26
CA TRP A 136 25.12 1.76 14.73
C TRP A 136 24.42 2.53 13.60
N ARG A 137 25.14 2.92 12.51
CA ARG A 137 24.53 3.59 11.36
C ARG A 137 23.71 2.63 10.50
N ASP A 138 24.10 1.37 10.44
CA ASP A 138 23.38 0.35 9.69
C ASP A 138 22.10 -0.07 10.40
N LEU A 139 22.11 -0.12 11.75
CA LEU A 139 20.91 -0.33 12.58
C LEU A 139 19.88 0.81 12.43
N LEU A 140 20.33 2.05 12.21
CA LEU A 140 19.44 3.21 12.04
C LEU A 140 18.93 3.37 10.60
N ARG A 141 19.44 2.60 9.64
CA ARG A 141 18.98 2.54 8.25
C ARG A 141 18.09 1.34 7.92
N SER A 142 17.98 0.40 8.85
CA SER A 142 17.11 -0.77 8.73
C SER A 142 15.63 -0.34 8.82
N ASP A 143 14.72 -1.12 8.22
CA ASP A 143 13.26 -0.95 8.32
C ASP A 143 12.76 -0.95 9.78
N ASN A 144 13.59 -1.45 10.71
CA ASN A 144 13.38 -1.37 12.16
C ASN A 144 13.90 -0.07 12.79
N ALA A 145 14.31 0.93 12.00
CA ALA A 145 14.85 2.20 12.51
C ALA A 145 13.97 2.90 13.57
N PRO A 146 12.64 2.92 13.46
CA PRO A 146 11.80 3.50 14.52
C PRO A 146 11.71 2.66 15.79
N ALA A 147 11.96 1.36 15.74
CA ALA A 147 11.88 0.47 16.91
C ALA A 147 13.07 0.65 17.87
N VAL A 148 14.25 0.96 17.34
CA VAL A 148 15.48 1.12 18.15
C VAL A 148 15.40 2.29 19.14
N PRO A 149 15.06 3.53 18.72
CA PRO A 149 14.90 4.63 19.68
C PRO A 149 13.76 4.38 20.68
N LEU A 150 12.67 3.73 20.26
CA LEU A 150 11.59 3.37 21.17
C LEU A 150 12.05 2.37 22.23
N ALA A 151 12.81 1.36 21.86
CA ALA A 151 13.40 0.39 22.79
C ALA A 151 14.35 1.09 23.81
N ILE A 152 15.19 2.00 23.34
CA ILE A 152 16.11 2.77 24.20
C ILE A 152 15.32 3.62 25.19
N VAL A 153 14.30 4.35 24.74
CA VAL A 153 13.44 5.16 25.60
C VAL A 153 12.73 4.30 26.64
N THR A 154 12.23 3.14 26.25
CA THR A 154 11.56 2.18 27.15
C THR A 154 12.51 1.67 28.24
N VAL A 155 13.76 1.32 27.87
CA VAL A 155 14.77 0.87 28.82
C VAL A 155 15.18 2.00 29.78
N LEU A 156 15.40 3.21 29.28
CA LEU A 156 15.76 4.37 30.11
C LEU A 156 14.62 4.73 31.07
N LEU A 157 13.37 4.68 30.61
CA LEU A 157 12.21 4.92 31.45
C LEU A 157 12.09 3.83 32.53
N GLY A 158 12.32 2.57 32.19
CA GLY A 158 12.33 1.46 33.16
C GLY A 158 13.41 1.62 34.22
N LEU A 159 14.62 2.02 33.83
CA LEU A 159 15.71 2.31 34.78
C LEU A 159 15.41 3.49 35.67
N TYR A 160 14.81 4.55 35.13
CA TYR A 160 14.38 5.72 35.92
C TYR A 160 13.34 5.33 36.96
N VAL A 161 12.31 4.60 36.58
CA VAL A 161 11.25 4.13 37.49
C VAL A 161 11.80 3.17 38.57
N TYR A 162 12.74 2.29 38.18
CA TYR A 162 13.43 1.42 39.12
C TYR A 162 14.19 2.23 40.18
N GLY A 163 14.84 3.33 39.79
CA GLY A 163 15.52 4.22 40.75
C GLY A 163 14.57 4.96 41.71
N GLN A 164 13.30 5.12 41.35
CA GLN A 164 12.28 5.79 42.15
C GLN A 164 11.49 4.82 43.03
N ASN A 165 11.43 3.53 42.65
CA ASN A 165 10.59 2.54 43.31
C ASN A 165 11.30 1.17 43.34
N GLU A 166 11.80 0.76 44.54
CA GLU A 166 12.47 -0.53 44.73
C GLU A 166 11.58 -1.74 44.40
N ASN A 167 10.25 -1.56 44.44
CA ASN A 167 9.29 -2.63 44.15
C ASN A 167 8.96 -2.77 42.68
N PHE A 168 9.60 -2.00 41.79
CA PHE A 168 9.34 -2.04 40.37
C PHE A 168 9.51 -3.44 39.76
N PHE A 169 10.54 -4.18 40.16
CA PHE A 169 10.79 -5.59 39.77
C PHE A 169 10.14 -6.60 40.70
N SER A 170 9.17 -6.22 41.54
CA SER A 170 8.43 -7.20 42.31
C SER A 170 7.67 -8.18 41.42
N VAL A 171 7.55 -9.42 41.86
CA VAL A 171 6.83 -10.48 41.10
C VAL A 171 5.41 -10.03 40.77
N TYR A 172 4.75 -9.32 41.64
CA TYR A 172 3.40 -8.80 41.44
C TYR A 172 3.35 -7.76 40.32
N ASN A 173 4.30 -6.84 40.27
CA ASN A 173 4.33 -5.81 39.26
C ASN A 173 4.70 -6.38 37.85
N ILE A 174 5.65 -7.31 37.82
CA ILE A 174 6.00 -8.04 36.60
C ILE A 174 4.79 -8.81 36.06
N TYR A 175 4.05 -9.47 36.91
CA TYR A 175 2.83 -10.19 36.53
C TYR A 175 1.78 -9.24 35.90
N ASN A 176 1.54 -8.09 36.52
CA ASN A 176 0.62 -7.08 35.99
C ASN A 176 1.07 -6.51 34.65
N ILE A 177 2.37 -6.23 34.48
CA ILE A 177 2.92 -5.74 33.18
C ILE A 177 2.73 -6.80 32.07
N LEU A 178 3.02 -8.08 32.38
CA LEU A 178 2.84 -9.18 31.43
C LEU A 178 1.37 -9.37 31.06
N LEU A 179 0.47 -9.25 32.01
CA LEU A 179 -0.98 -9.39 31.80
C LEU A 179 -1.49 -8.28 30.85
N LEU A 180 -1.09 -7.02 31.07
CA LEU A 180 -1.43 -5.91 30.20
C LEU A 180 -0.78 -6.05 28.81
N ALA A 181 0.48 -6.46 28.74
CA ALA A 181 1.19 -6.70 27.48
C ALA A 181 0.52 -7.80 26.65
N THR A 182 0.04 -8.86 27.30
CA THR A 182 -0.69 -9.96 26.65
C THR A 182 -2.00 -9.45 26.04
N ALA A 183 -2.77 -8.66 26.77
CA ALA A 183 -4.02 -8.07 26.26
C ALA A 183 -3.79 -7.18 25.04
N LEU A 184 -2.78 -6.31 25.08
CA LEU A 184 -2.39 -5.47 23.95
C LEU A 184 -1.89 -6.31 22.76
N GLY A 185 -1.15 -7.38 23.00
CA GLY A 185 -0.69 -8.32 21.98
C GLY A 185 -1.85 -8.99 21.23
N PHE A 186 -2.89 -9.43 21.95
CA PHE A 186 -4.09 -10.00 21.30
C PHE A 186 -4.84 -8.98 20.46
N ILE A 187 -4.95 -7.73 20.92
CA ILE A 187 -5.59 -6.65 20.14
C ILE A 187 -4.78 -6.37 18.86
N ALA A 188 -3.46 -6.28 18.97
CA ALA A 188 -2.58 -6.08 17.81
C ALA A 188 -2.68 -7.22 16.79
N MET A 189 -2.69 -8.49 17.25
CA MET A 189 -2.91 -9.64 16.36
C MET A 189 -4.28 -9.60 15.69
N GLY A 190 -5.32 -9.21 16.41
CA GLY A 190 -6.67 -9.07 15.85
C GLY A 190 -6.74 -8.00 14.76
N GLN A 191 -6.05 -6.88 14.94
CA GLN A 191 -5.96 -5.82 13.92
C GLN A 191 -5.18 -6.29 12.68
N THR A 192 -4.10 -7.03 12.85
CA THR A 192 -3.32 -7.56 11.71
C THR A 192 -4.15 -8.52 10.86
N VAL A 193 -4.93 -9.41 11.49
CA VAL A 193 -5.84 -10.34 10.79
C VAL A 193 -6.99 -9.62 10.10
N ALA A 194 -7.45 -8.48 10.63
CA ALA A 194 -8.54 -7.69 10.03
C ALA A 194 -8.07 -6.82 8.85
N LEU A 195 -6.76 -6.60 8.71
CA LEU A 195 -6.14 -5.81 7.64
C LEU A 195 -5.56 -6.66 6.51
N LEU A 196 -5.46 -7.98 6.70
CA LEU A 196 -5.13 -8.98 5.67
C LEU A 196 -6.40 -9.53 5.00
#